data_bdae6a6a2233cff1ef49de3263277f70
#
_entry.id   bdae6a6a2233cff1ef49de3263277f70
#
_cell.length_a   1.000
_cell.length_b   1.000
_cell.length_c   1.000
_cell.angle_alpha   90.00
_cell.angle_beta   90.00
_cell.angle_gamma   90.00
#
_symmetry.space_group_name_H-M   'P 1'
#
loop_
_entity.id
_entity.type
_entity.pdbx_description
1 polymer ?
#
loop_
_entity_poly.entity_id
_entity_poly.type
_entity_poly.pdbx_seq_one_letter_code
_entity_poly.pdbx_strand_id
1 'polypeptide(L)'
;MKIIKAESAGFCFGVKRAVDTVYKCTETGTDEKIYTYGPIIHNEEVVKDMEKRGVRVIRSEEDLAALKEGTVIIRSHGVEKRVYEELEKKGIHIVDATCPFVKKIHKIVEKHSEQGDRIIIIGNPDHPEVQGIRGWAKSPVSVIRN
;
A
#
# COMPACT_ATOMS: atom_id res chain seq x y z
N MET A 1 -20.87 8.47 34.24
CA MET A 1 -19.64 7.94 33.61
C MET A 1 -18.95 9.10 32.91
N LYS A 2 -17.66 9.37 33.14
CA LYS A 2 -16.88 10.43 32.47
C LYS A 2 -16.09 9.77 31.34
N ILE A 3 -16.31 10.20 30.09
CA ILE A 3 -15.55 9.76 28.90
C ILE A 3 -14.55 10.86 28.57
N ILE A 4 -13.26 10.48 28.48
CA ILE A 4 -12.19 11.38 28.08
C ILE A 4 -11.59 10.82 26.76
N LYS A 5 -11.67 11.61 25.70
CA LYS A 5 -11.05 11.28 24.42
C LYS A 5 -9.66 11.91 24.37
N ALA A 6 -8.64 11.12 24.00
CA ALA A 6 -7.29 11.65 23.78
C ALA A 6 -7.28 12.63 22.59
N GLU A 7 -6.49 13.72 22.70
CA GLU A 7 -6.36 14.71 21.62
C GLU A 7 -5.79 14.09 20.33
N SER A 8 -4.88 13.13 20.47
CA SER A 8 -4.27 12.39 19.36
C SER A 8 -5.06 11.15 18.90
N ALA A 9 -6.32 10.99 19.37
CA ALA A 9 -7.15 9.84 18.97
C ALA A 9 -7.49 9.91 17.48
N GLY A 10 -7.19 8.83 16.75
CA GLY A 10 -7.48 8.69 15.31
C GLY A 10 -6.35 8.02 14.54
N PHE A 11 -6.44 8.09 13.23
CA PHE A 11 -5.40 7.57 12.34
C PHE A 11 -4.16 8.48 12.34
N CYS A 12 -2.98 7.87 12.24
CA CYS A 12 -1.77 8.63 11.96
C CYS A 12 -1.86 9.30 10.58
N PHE A 13 -0.98 10.27 10.32
CA PHE A 13 -0.95 11.03 9.07
C PHE A 13 -0.94 10.13 7.81
N GLY A 14 -0.10 9.09 7.79
CA GLY A 14 0.03 8.20 6.62
C GLY A 14 -1.25 7.41 6.34
N VAL A 15 -1.86 6.86 7.39
CA VAL A 15 -3.13 6.11 7.30
C VAL A 15 -4.27 7.04 6.90
N LYS A 16 -4.39 8.22 7.56
CA LYS A 16 -5.42 9.20 7.21
C LYS A 16 -5.34 9.60 5.75
N ARG A 17 -4.13 9.91 5.25
CA ARG A 17 -3.89 10.26 3.85
C ARG A 17 -4.35 9.16 2.90
N ALA A 18 -4.04 7.89 3.19
CA ALA A 18 -4.43 6.77 2.35
C ALA A 18 -5.95 6.60 2.28
N VAL A 19 -6.63 6.69 3.43
CA VAL A 19 -8.10 6.63 3.52
C VAL A 19 -8.75 7.78 2.76
N ASP A 20 -8.31 9.02 3.00
CA ASP A 20 -8.82 10.21 2.32
C ASP A 20 -8.61 10.13 0.79
N THR A 21 -7.51 9.52 0.34
CA THR A 21 -7.24 9.31 -1.09
C THR A 21 -8.29 8.40 -1.73
N VAL A 22 -8.63 7.28 -1.09
CA VAL A 22 -9.66 6.37 -1.62
C VAL A 22 -11.02 7.07 -1.69
N TYR A 23 -11.43 7.75 -0.62
CA TYR A 23 -12.71 8.47 -0.63
C TYR A 23 -12.78 9.52 -1.72
N LYS A 24 -11.72 10.32 -1.91
CA LYS A 24 -11.65 11.29 -3.01
C LYS A 24 -11.82 10.63 -4.38
N CYS A 25 -11.18 9.49 -4.62
CA CYS A 25 -11.33 8.78 -5.87
C CYS A 25 -12.77 8.29 -6.08
N THR A 26 -13.48 7.88 -5.01
CA THR A 26 -14.89 7.45 -5.12
C THR A 26 -15.87 8.61 -5.33
N GLU A 27 -15.48 9.84 -4.98
CA GLU A 27 -16.34 11.05 -5.11
C GLU A 27 -16.26 11.70 -6.48
N THR A 28 -15.31 11.31 -7.34
CA THR A 28 -15.12 11.94 -8.67
C THR A 28 -16.24 11.66 -9.66
N GLY A 29 -17.18 10.76 -9.33
CA GLY A 29 -18.38 10.49 -10.14
C GLY A 29 -18.08 9.90 -11.53
N THR A 30 -16.89 9.36 -11.74
CA THR A 30 -16.53 8.64 -12.96
C THR A 30 -16.98 7.19 -12.85
N ASP A 31 -17.43 6.59 -13.97
CA ASP A 31 -17.73 5.14 -14.05
C ASP A 31 -16.44 4.28 -13.99
N GLU A 32 -15.32 4.88 -13.59
CA GLU A 32 -14.03 4.22 -13.54
C GLU A 32 -13.98 3.21 -12.38
N LYS A 33 -13.52 2.00 -12.67
CA LYS A 33 -13.36 0.95 -11.66
C LYS A 33 -12.19 1.30 -10.74
N ILE A 34 -12.45 1.35 -9.45
CA ILE A 34 -11.45 1.67 -8.41
C ILE A 34 -11.08 0.41 -7.67
N TYR A 35 -9.79 0.19 -7.55
CA TYR A 35 -9.20 -0.94 -6.83
C TYR A 35 -8.21 -0.46 -5.77
N THR A 36 -8.05 -1.23 -4.70
CA THR A 36 -6.91 -1.10 -3.78
C THR A 36 -6.05 -2.35 -3.88
N TYR A 37 -4.72 -2.18 -3.87
CA TYR A 37 -3.81 -3.32 -3.80
C TYR A 37 -3.66 -3.77 -2.35
N GLY A 38 -4.37 -4.84 -1.99
CA GLY A 38 -4.62 -5.25 -0.62
C GLY A 38 -5.54 -4.27 0.15
N PRO A 39 -5.90 -4.58 1.40
CA PRO A 39 -6.64 -3.67 2.25
C PRO A 39 -5.87 -2.35 2.42
N ILE A 40 -6.55 -1.22 2.24
CA ILE A 40 -5.89 0.10 2.30
C ILE A 40 -5.23 0.36 3.67
N ILE A 41 -5.85 -0.17 4.71
CA ILE A 41 -5.39 -0.16 6.11
C ILE A 41 -5.89 -1.42 6.82
N HIS A 42 -5.33 -1.71 8.00
CA HIS A 42 -5.81 -2.79 8.87
C HIS A 42 -7.04 -2.36 9.70
N ASN A 43 -8.16 -2.08 9.02
CA ASN A 43 -9.44 -1.76 9.64
C ASN A 43 -10.56 -2.25 8.75
N GLU A 44 -11.20 -3.35 9.16
CA GLU A 44 -12.24 -4.02 8.38
C GLU A 44 -13.47 -3.14 8.12
N GLU A 45 -13.87 -2.31 9.07
CA GLU A 45 -15.05 -1.45 8.91
C GLU A 45 -14.82 -0.38 7.83
N VAL A 46 -13.60 0.19 7.80
CA VAL A 46 -13.24 1.13 6.74
C VAL A 46 -13.19 0.43 5.38
N VAL A 47 -12.61 -0.77 5.30
CA VAL A 47 -12.55 -1.55 4.06
C VAL A 47 -13.96 -1.90 3.58
N LYS A 48 -14.85 -2.36 4.45
CA LYS A 48 -16.26 -2.66 4.11
C LYS A 48 -17.02 -1.42 3.63
N ASP A 49 -16.78 -0.25 4.22
CA ASP A 49 -17.41 1.00 3.75
C ASP A 49 -16.93 1.35 2.34
N MET A 50 -15.64 1.20 2.06
CA MET A 50 -15.09 1.43 0.73
C MET A 50 -15.64 0.43 -0.31
N GLU A 51 -15.77 -0.85 0.06
CA GLU A 51 -16.39 -1.88 -0.80
C GLU A 51 -17.86 -1.54 -1.13
N LYS A 52 -18.65 -1.03 -0.16
CA LYS A 52 -20.01 -0.52 -0.40
C LYS A 52 -20.05 0.65 -1.38
N ARG A 53 -18.98 1.42 -1.50
CA ARG A 53 -18.82 2.52 -2.46
C ARG A 53 -18.28 2.06 -3.82
N GLY A 54 -18.16 0.74 -4.03
CA GLY A 54 -17.72 0.16 -5.30
C GLY A 54 -16.21 -0.06 -5.43
N VAL A 55 -15.43 0.22 -4.39
CA VAL A 55 -13.98 -0.09 -4.39
C VAL A 55 -13.80 -1.60 -4.26
N ARG A 56 -12.90 -2.17 -5.07
CA ARG A 56 -12.56 -3.60 -5.03
C ARG A 56 -11.15 -3.79 -4.48
N VAL A 57 -10.97 -4.83 -3.68
CA VAL A 57 -9.66 -5.16 -3.11
C VAL A 57 -8.99 -6.26 -3.94
N ILE A 58 -7.84 -5.98 -4.52
CA ILE A 58 -6.94 -6.96 -5.15
C ILE A 58 -6.29 -7.74 -4.03
N ARG A 59 -6.55 -9.05 -3.94
CA ARG A 59 -6.10 -9.89 -2.82
C ARG A 59 -5.05 -10.91 -3.24
N SER A 60 -4.94 -11.18 -4.54
CA SER A 60 -4.05 -12.22 -5.09
C SER A 60 -3.36 -11.76 -6.36
N GLU A 61 -2.35 -12.53 -6.77
CA GLU A 61 -1.67 -12.33 -8.06
C GLU A 61 -2.62 -12.60 -9.23
N GLU A 62 -3.58 -13.52 -9.08
CA GLU A 62 -4.59 -13.80 -10.08
C GLU A 62 -5.52 -12.60 -10.29
N ASP A 63 -5.91 -11.91 -9.20
CA ASP A 63 -6.71 -10.67 -9.28
C ASP A 63 -5.94 -9.59 -10.04
N LEU A 64 -4.64 -9.42 -9.74
CA LEU A 64 -3.77 -8.48 -10.41
C LEU A 64 -3.60 -8.84 -11.89
N ALA A 65 -3.41 -10.12 -12.19
CA ALA A 65 -3.27 -10.61 -13.56
C ALA A 65 -4.54 -10.38 -14.40
N ALA A 66 -5.72 -10.57 -13.79
CA ALA A 66 -7.02 -10.38 -14.43
C ALA A 66 -7.38 -8.92 -14.70
N LEU A 67 -6.66 -7.97 -14.10
CA LEU A 67 -6.94 -6.55 -14.23
C LEU A 67 -6.64 -6.04 -15.63
N LYS A 68 -7.62 -5.36 -16.27
CA LYS A 68 -7.52 -4.84 -17.64
C LYS A 68 -7.65 -3.33 -17.73
N GLU A 69 -8.32 -2.71 -16.78
CA GLU A 69 -8.65 -1.28 -16.78
C GLU A 69 -8.96 -0.77 -15.37
N GLY A 70 -8.98 0.54 -15.18
CA GLY A 70 -9.36 1.21 -13.94
C GLY A 70 -8.17 1.84 -13.23
N THR A 71 -8.45 2.35 -12.03
CA THR A 71 -7.45 2.97 -11.15
C THR A 71 -7.12 2.04 -9.99
N VAL A 72 -5.84 1.79 -9.77
CA VAL A 72 -5.33 1.03 -8.61
C VAL A 72 -4.70 1.99 -7.59
N ILE A 73 -5.24 1.97 -6.37
CA ILE A 73 -4.72 2.75 -5.26
C ILE A 73 -3.78 1.85 -4.44
N ILE A 74 -2.52 2.25 -4.34
CA ILE A 74 -1.53 1.56 -3.52
C ILE A 74 -1.75 1.91 -2.06
N ARG A 75 -1.84 0.87 -1.20
CA ARG A 75 -2.09 0.99 0.23
C ARG A 75 -0.99 1.75 1.00
N SER A 76 -1.30 2.16 2.24
CA SER A 76 -0.38 2.94 3.10
C SER A 76 0.96 2.25 3.39
N HIS A 77 1.00 0.92 3.43
CA HIS A 77 2.19 0.09 3.66
C HIS A 77 3.15 0.02 2.45
N GLY A 78 2.69 0.52 1.29
CA GLY A 78 3.39 0.33 0.03
C GLY A 78 3.30 -1.12 -0.49
N VAL A 79 3.96 -1.34 -1.60
CA VAL A 79 4.07 -2.64 -2.28
C VAL A 79 5.45 -2.79 -2.89
N GLU A 80 5.78 -3.99 -3.35
CA GLU A 80 6.99 -4.28 -4.09
C GLU A 80 7.07 -3.49 -5.39
N LYS A 81 8.28 -3.18 -5.85
CA LYS A 81 8.52 -2.42 -7.08
C LYS A 81 7.89 -3.08 -8.32
N ARG A 82 7.96 -4.43 -8.39
CA ARG A 82 7.38 -5.21 -9.49
C ARG A 82 5.88 -4.95 -9.70
N VAL A 83 5.13 -4.63 -8.64
CA VAL A 83 3.69 -4.33 -8.74
C VAL A 83 3.45 -3.05 -9.53
N TYR A 84 4.26 -2.02 -9.29
CA TYR A 84 4.19 -0.78 -10.09
C TYR A 84 4.51 -1.06 -11.55
N GLU A 85 5.59 -1.80 -11.81
CA GLU A 85 6.03 -2.15 -13.17
C GLU A 85 4.96 -2.97 -13.92
N GLU A 86 4.26 -3.87 -13.23
CA GLU A 86 3.19 -4.67 -13.82
C GLU A 86 1.95 -3.83 -14.15
N LEU A 87 1.53 -2.95 -13.24
CA LEU A 87 0.41 -2.04 -13.46
C LEU A 87 0.71 -1.06 -14.61
N GLU A 88 1.93 -0.52 -14.67
CA GLU A 88 2.38 0.38 -15.73
C GLU A 88 2.39 -0.33 -17.10
N LYS A 89 2.91 -1.57 -17.19
CA LYS A 89 2.88 -2.40 -18.40
C LYS A 89 1.46 -2.66 -18.91
N LYS A 90 0.48 -2.73 -18.01
CA LYS A 90 -0.94 -2.90 -18.33
C LYS A 90 -1.64 -1.58 -18.70
N GLY A 91 -0.97 -0.43 -18.57
CA GLY A 91 -1.56 0.89 -18.76
C GLY A 91 -2.60 1.26 -17.69
N ILE A 92 -2.52 0.65 -16.50
CA ILE A 92 -3.42 0.90 -15.38
C ILE A 92 -3.01 2.20 -14.68
N HIS A 93 -3.98 3.06 -14.40
CA HIS A 93 -3.73 4.27 -13.65
C HIS A 93 -3.40 3.95 -12.19
N ILE A 94 -2.29 4.50 -11.69
CA ILE A 94 -1.80 4.24 -10.33
C ILE A 94 -1.95 5.49 -9.48
N VAL A 95 -2.67 5.37 -8.36
CA VAL A 95 -2.72 6.40 -7.32
C VAL A 95 -1.94 5.88 -6.10
N ASP A 96 -0.76 6.45 -5.86
CA ASP A 96 0.11 5.96 -4.81
C ASP A 96 -0.19 6.63 -3.46
N ALA A 97 -0.90 5.91 -2.59
CA ALA A 97 -1.22 6.32 -1.23
C ALA A 97 -0.22 5.80 -0.18
N THR A 98 0.91 5.23 -0.60
CA THR A 98 1.99 4.80 0.30
C THR A 98 2.40 5.91 1.25
N CYS A 99 2.52 5.61 2.53
CA CYS A 99 3.01 6.57 3.53
C CYS A 99 4.37 7.14 3.11
N PRO A 100 4.58 8.47 3.14
CA PRO A 100 5.85 9.09 2.75
C PRO A 100 7.06 8.55 3.51
N PHE A 101 6.89 8.15 4.76
CA PHE A 101 7.96 7.52 5.55
C PHE A 101 8.33 6.14 4.98
N VAL A 102 7.35 5.34 4.59
CA VAL A 102 7.59 4.03 3.93
C VAL A 102 8.26 4.22 2.58
N LYS A 103 7.79 5.19 1.77
CA LYS A 103 8.47 5.54 0.51
C LYS A 103 9.94 5.92 0.68
N LYS A 104 10.25 6.64 1.76
CA LYS A 104 11.64 6.97 2.08
C LYS A 104 12.47 5.72 2.35
N ILE A 105 11.91 4.74 3.08
CA ILE A 105 12.57 3.46 3.35
C ILE A 105 12.79 2.68 2.05
N HIS A 106 11.79 2.62 1.16
CA HIS A 106 11.92 1.99 -0.16
C HIS A 106 13.12 2.56 -0.93
N LYS A 107 13.24 3.89 -1.01
CA LYS A 107 14.37 4.56 -1.69
C LYS A 107 15.71 4.29 -1.04
N ILE A 108 15.78 4.20 0.29
CA ILE A 108 17.00 3.87 1.02
C ILE A 108 17.43 2.45 0.68
N VAL A 109 16.50 1.48 0.76
CA VAL A 109 16.78 0.06 0.47
C VAL A 109 17.22 -0.12 -0.98
N GLU A 110 16.51 0.48 -1.93
CA GLU A 110 16.88 0.43 -3.35
C GLU A 110 18.30 0.95 -3.57
N LYS A 111 18.59 2.18 -3.11
CA LYS A 111 19.89 2.83 -3.27
C LYS A 111 21.05 2.00 -2.67
N HIS A 112 20.90 1.56 -1.42
CA HIS A 112 21.96 0.85 -0.73
C HIS A 112 22.19 -0.55 -1.30
N SER A 113 21.13 -1.25 -1.68
CA SER A 113 21.26 -2.55 -2.35
C SER A 113 21.91 -2.45 -3.74
N GLU A 114 21.68 -1.36 -4.48
CA GLU A 114 22.39 -1.07 -5.75
C GLU A 114 23.89 -0.82 -5.56
N GLN A 115 24.29 -0.29 -4.40
CA GLN A 115 25.69 -0.06 -4.03
C GLN A 115 26.38 -1.34 -3.53
N GLY A 116 25.67 -2.46 -3.42
CA GLY A 116 26.19 -3.72 -2.93
C GLY A 116 26.13 -3.89 -1.42
N ASP A 117 25.48 -2.97 -0.71
CA ASP A 117 25.29 -3.08 0.73
C ASP A 117 24.36 -4.25 1.08
N ARG A 118 24.63 -4.89 2.21
CA ARG A 118 23.74 -5.92 2.76
C ARG A 118 22.57 -5.27 3.47
N ILE A 119 21.36 -5.64 3.08
CA ILE A 119 20.14 -5.17 3.72
C ILE A 119 19.67 -6.19 4.74
N ILE A 120 19.48 -5.75 5.98
CA ILE A 120 18.90 -6.54 7.06
C ILE A 120 17.64 -5.82 7.53
N ILE A 121 16.50 -6.54 7.54
CA ILE A 121 15.24 -6.06 8.06
C ILE A 121 14.92 -6.83 9.34
N ILE A 122 14.64 -6.13 10.43
CA ILE A 122 14.17 -6.73 11.68
C ILE A 122 12.65 -6.59 11.71
N GLY A 123 11.94 -7.74 11.70
CA GLY A 123 10.48 -7.73 11.67
C GLY A 123 9.86 -9.05 11.23
N ASN A 124 8.53 -9.08 11.12
CA ASN A 124 7.82 -10.24 10.61
C ASN A 124 7.93 -10.30 9.06
N PRO A 125 8.54 -11.36 8.47
CA PRO A 125 8.67 -11.50 7.02
C PRO A 125 7.33 -11.55 6.26
N ASP A 126 6.25 -11.94 6.94
CA ASP A 126 4.91 -12.03 6.36
C ASP A 126 4.14 -10.71 6.43
N HIS A 127 4.69 -9.70 7.13
CA HIS A 127 4.05 -8.39 7.22
C HIS A 127 4.10 -7.66 5.88
N PRO A 128 2.96 -7.09 5.41
CA PRO A 128 2.87 -6.42 4.12
C PRO A 128 3.91 -5.33 3.87
N GLU A 129 4.26 -4.56 4.90
CA GLU A 129 5.28 -3.51 4.80
C GLU A 129 6.68 -4.09 4.60
N VAL A 130 7.01 -5.19 5.31
CA VAL A 130 8.29 -5.89 5.15
C VAL A 130 8.41 -6.49 3.76
N GLN A 131 7.34 -7.10 3.25
CA GLN A 131 7.30 -7.61 1.88
C GLN A 131 7.49 -6.48 0.86
N GLY A 132 6.77 -5.37 1.04
CA GLY A 132 6.92 -4.17 0.21
C GLY A 132 8.38 -3.68 0.19
N ILE A 133 8.99 -3.48 1.35
CA ILE A 133 10.38 -3.00 1.47
C ILE A 133 11.36 -3.96 0.78
N ARG A 134 11.23 -5.28 0.99
CA ARG A 134 12.08 -6.30 0.34
C ARG A 134 12.06 -6.20 -1.18
N GLY A 135 10.89 -5.96 -1.75
CA GLY A 135 10.69 -5.89 -3.19
C GLY A 135 11.32 -4.66 -3.86
N TRP A 136 11.92 -3.74 -3.10
CA TRP A 136 12.69 -2.62 -3.63
C TRP A 136 14.20 -2.89 -3.66
N ALA A 137 14.66 -3.94 -3.00
CA ALA A 137 16.07 -4.28 -3.00
C ALA A 137 16.51 -4.91 -4.33
N LYS A 138 17.71 -4.56 -4.79
CA LYS A 138 18.38 -5.13 -5.98
C LYS A 138 19.25 -6.35 -5.65
N SER A 139 19.45 -6.62 -4.36
CA SER A 139 20.21 -7.74 -3.83
C SER A 139 19.41 -8.50 -2.77
N PRO A 140 19.80 -9.74 -2.42
CA PRO A 140 19.10 -10.51 -1.39
C PRO A 140 19.03 -9.77 -0.04
N VAL A 141 17.86 -9.79 0.58
CA VAL A 141 17.59 -9.18 1.88
C VAL A 141 17.43 -10.25 2.93
N SER A 142 18.10 -10.08 4.08
CA SER A 142 17.88 -10.92 5.26
C SER A 142 16.78 -10.32 6.13
N VAL A 143 15.77 -11.12 6.48
CA VAL A 143 14.75 -10.72 7.45
C VAL A 143 14.94 -11.51 8.72
N ILE A 144 15.12 -10.82 9.84
CA ILE A 144 15.30 -11.40 11.16
C ILE A 144 14.01 -11.17 11.94
N ARG A 145 13.39 -12.28 12.36
CA ARG A 145 12.20 -12.23 13.22
C ARG A 145 12.64 -11.83 14.64
N ASN A 146 11.87 -10.92 15.23
CA ASN A 146 12.07 -10.51 16.62
C ASN A 146 11.31 -11.44 17.55
#